data_0069814d91016f2669eccde0f5cd89d6
#
_entry.id   0069814d91016f2669eccde0f5cd89d6
#
_cell.length_a   1.000
_cell.length_b   1.000
_cell.length_c   1.000
_cell.angle_alpha   90.00
_cell.angle_beta   90.00
_cell.angle_gamma   90.00
#
_symmetry.space_group_name_H-M   'P 1'
#
loop_
_entity.id
_entity.type
_entity.pdbx_description
1 polymer ?
#
loop_
_entity_poly.entity_id
_entity_poly.type
_entity_poly.pdbx_seq_one_letter_code
_entity_poly.pdbx_strand_id
1 'polypeptide(L)'
;MAGFQPMKSDRTYDIVVYGATGYTGRLVAEYLAHHHAGSGIKWAMAGRSTAKLEEVRDLIGAPADTPLIEANSDDPASMKALAESARVVLTTVGPYQLYGEPLVKACVEAGTDYADLCGEPGWMREMIDKYHTAAQASGARIAFSAGFDSIPFDLGVLMLQKEADARFGKPAPRV
;
A
#
# COMPACT_ATOMS: atom_id res chain seq x y z
N MET A 1 -4.31 3.14 -26.45
CA MET A 1 -4.24 4.17 -25.39
C MET A 1 -5.35 3.84 -24.38
N ALA A 2 -4.99 3.26 -23.24
CA ALA A 2 -5.96 3.05 -22.15
C ALA A 2 -6.31 4.44 -21.60
N GLY A 3 -7.56 4.84 -21.71
CA GLY A 3 -8.04 6.10 -21.17
C GLY A 3 -7.82 6.11 -19.65
N PHE A 4 -7.21 7.16 -19.16
CA PHE A 4 -7.10 7.44 -17.73
C PHE A 4 -8.53 7.48 -17.17
N GLN A 5 -8.92 6.44 -16.44
CA GLN A 5 -10.20 6.50 -15.72
C GLN A 5 -10.03 7.48 -14.55
N PRO A 6 -10.95 8.45 -14.39
CA PRO A 6 -10.88 9.39 -13.29
C PRO A 6 -10.89 8.59 -11.98
N MET A 7 -9.96 8.94 -11.08
CA MET A 7 -9.91 8.37 -9.74
C MET A 7 -11.29 8.51 -9.11
N LYS A 8 -11.82 7.42 -8.53
CA LYS A 8 -13.12 7.45 -7.87
C LYS A 8 -13.09 8.52 -6.77
N SER A 9 -13.76 9.63 -6.99
CA SER A 9 -13.77 10.81 -6.11
C SER A 9 -14.48 10.57 -4.78
N ASP A 10 -15.22 9.46 -4.65
CA ASP A 10 -16.22 9.28 -3.61
C ASP A 10 -15.76 8.37 -2.45
N ARG A 11 -14.45 8.08 -2.36
CA ARG A 11 -13.89 7.27 -1.27
C ARG A 11 -13.80 8.08 0.01
N THR A 12 -14.12 7.44 1.15
CA THR A 12 -14.06 8.06 2.47
C THR A 12 -12.65 8.52 2.82
N TYR A 13 -11.64 7.68 2.45
CA TYR A 13 -10.24 7.92 2.75
C TYR A 13 -9.38 7.97 1.48
N ASP A 14 -8.37 8.83 1.50
CA ASP A 14 -7.33 8.82 0.48
C ASP A 14 -6.39 7.63 0.70
N ILE A 15 -6.01 7.36 1.97
CA ILE A 15 -5.09 6.29 2.34
C ILE A 15 -5.65 5.52 3.55
N VAL A 16 -5.61 4.20 3.48
CA VAL A 16 -5.77 3.35 4.66
C VAL A 16 -4.50 2.54 4.90
N VAL A 17 -3.95 2.61 6.12
CA VAL A 17 -2.79 1.82 6.56
C VAL A 17 -3.30 0.55 7.22
N TYR A 18 -3.24 -0.58 6.51
CA TYR A 18 -3.64 -1.89 7.03
C TYR A 18 -2.45 -2.61 7.66
N GLY A 19 -2.63 -3.05 8.91
CA GLY A 19 -1.56 -3.58 9.74
C GLY A 19 -0.90 -2.52 10.61
N ALA A 20 -1.60 -1.42 10.89
CA ALA A 20 -1.10 -0.27 11.67
C ALA A 20 -0.67 -0.62 13.10
N THR A 21 -1.09 -1.77 13.64
CA THR A 21 -0.66 -2.26 14.97
C THR A 21 0.68 -3.03 14.94
N GLY A 22 1.19 -3.37 13.76
CA GLY A 22 2.50 -3.99 13.60
C GLY A 22 3.63 -2.97 13.65
N TYR A 23 4.88 -3.45 13.76
CA TYR A 23 6.05 -2.57 13.88
C TYR A 23 6.14 -1.56 12.72
N THR A 24 6.17 -2.04 11.48
CA THR A 24 6.29 -1.17 10.31
C THR A 24 5.03 -0.34 10.07
N GLY A 25 3.83 -0.94 10.24
CA GLY A 25 2.58 -0.22 10.07
C GLY A 25 2.42 0.95 11.05
N ARG A 26 2.92 0.80 12.27
CA ARG A 26 2.99 1.89 13.25
C ARG A 26 3.88 3.03 12.75
N LEU A 27 5.07 2.74 12.21
CA LEU A 27 5.96 3.77 11.68
C LEU A 27 5.35 4.52 10.50
N VAL A 28 4.61 3.81 9.63
CA VAL A 28 3.87 4.44 8.54
C VAL A 28 2.77 5.36 9.06
N ALA A 29 1.99 4.90 10.03
CA ALA A 29 0.94 5.70 10.66
C ALA A 29 1.52 6.94 11.38
N GLU A 30 2.63 6.77 12.10
CA GLU A 30 3.36 7.87 12.75
C GLU A 30 3.85 8.90 11.73
N TYR A 31 4.41 8.44 10.61
CA TYR A 31 4.83 9.32 9.52
C TYR A 31 3.67 10.15 8.97
N LEU A 32 2.52 9.52 8.70
CA LEU A 32 1.33 10.22 8.22
C LEU A 32 0.82 11.23 9.25
N ALA A 33 0.77 10.86 10.53
CA ALA A 33 0.32 11.74 11.60
C ALA A 33 1.18 13.01 11.72
N HIS A 34 2.51 12.87 11.62
CA HIS A 34 3.43 13.98 11.84
C HIS A 34 3.74 14.81 10.60
N HIS A 35 3.86 14.18 9.42
CA HIS A 35 4.31 14.87 8.21
C HIS A 35 3.16 15.31 7.29
N HIS A 36 1.96 14.76 7.49
CA HIS A 36 0.79 15.10 6.69
C HIS A 36 -0.35 15.73 7.50
N ALA A 37 -0.09 16.12 8.74
CA ALA A 37 -1.02 16.92 9.52
C ALA A 37 -1.35 18.23 8.78
N GLY A 38 -2.64 18.52 8.60
CA GLY A 38 -3.10 19.72 7.91
C GLY A 38 -2.95 19.72 6.38
N SER A 39 -2.44 18.63 5.76
CA SER A 39 -2.32 18.52 4.31
C SER A 39 -3.64 18.30 3.56
N GLY A 40 -4.74 18.06 4.27
CA GLY A 40 -6.04 17.70 3.71
C GLY A 40 -6.17 16.22 3.30
N ILE A 41 -5.11 15.41 3.46
CA ILE A 41 -5.16 13.97 3.22
C ILE A 41 -6.03 13.30 4.28
N LYS A 42 -7.07 12.61 3.86
CA LYS A 42 -7.92 11.80 4.73
C LYS A 42 -7.35 10.39 4.83
N TRP A 43 -6.85 10.02 6.01
CA TRP A 43 -6.28 8.69 6.19
C TRP A 43 -6.87 7.99 7.42
N ALA A 44 -6.73 6.66 7.47
CA ALA A 44 -7.22 5.83 8.56
C ALA A 44 -6.20 4.73 8.91
N MET A 45 -6.24 4.28 10.15
CA MET A 45 -5.52 3.10 10.62
C MET A 45 -6.44 1.88 10.58
N ALA A 46 -5.94 0.74 10.08
CA ALA A 46 -6.70 -0.49 10.03
C ALA A 46 -5.92 -1.70 10.60
N GLY A 47 -6.65 -2.62 11.22
CA GLY A 47 -6.09 -3.82 11.85
C GLY A 47 -7.16 -4.66 12.53
N ARG A 48 -6.78 -5.82 13.08
CA ARG A 48 -7.71 -6.82 13.63
C ARG A 48 -8.33 -6.48 14.98
N SER A 49 -7.91 -5.41 15.64
CA SER A 49 -8.38 -5.05 16.99
C SER A 49 -8.41 -3.54 17.14
N THR A 50 -9.61 -3.00 17.31
CA THR A 50 -9.83 -1.58 17.55
C THR A 50 -9.09 -1.10 18.80
N ALA A 51 -9.11 -1.86 19.89
CA ALA A 51 -8.41 -1.50 21.13
C ALA A 51 -6.90 -1.33 20.91
N LYS A 52 -6.25 -2.24 20.13
CA LYS A 52 -4.84 -2.09 19.80
C LYS A 52 -4.56 -0.94 18.83
N LEU A 53 -5.49 -0.61 17.96
CA LEU A 53 -5.38 0.57 17.09
C LEU A 53 -5.47 1.86 17.92
N GLU A 54 -6.32 1.91 18.94
CA GLU A 54 -6.40 3.03 19.88
C GLU A 54 -5.09 3.21 20.65
N GLU A 55 -4.53 2.12 21.20
CA GLU A 55 -3.24 2.14 21.89
C GLU A 55 -2.12 2.69 20.99
N VAL A 56 -2.07 2.24 19.72
CA VAL A 56 -1.06 2.70 18.77
C VAL A 56 -1.30 4.14 18.35
N ARG A 57 -2.54 4.56 18.09
CA ARG A 57 -2.89 5.94 17.78
C ARG A 57 -2.37 6.89 18.86
N ASP A 58 -2.64 6.54 20.12
CA ASP A 58 -2.25 7.36 21.26
C ASP A 58 -0.72 7.35 21.46
N LEU A 59 -0.08 6.19 21.26
CA LEU A 59 1.38 6.04 21.35
C LEU A 59 2.14 6.91 20.33
N ILE A 60 1.63 6.99 19.08
CA ILE A 60 2.27 7.78 18.01
C ILE A 60 1.87 9.27 18.04
N GLY A 61 1.04 9.68 18.99
CA GLY A 61 0.56 11.06 19.06
C GLY A 61 -0.34 11.50 17.90
N ALA A 62 -1.01 10.55 17.23
CA ALA A 62 -1.97 10.88 16.19
C ALA A 62 -3.22 11.55 16.81
N PRO A 63 -3.93 12.41 16.06
CA PRO A 63 -5.17 13.03 16.53
C PRO A 63 -6.17 12.00 17.05
N ALA A 64 -6.87 12.31 18.13
CA ALA A 64 -7.83 11.41 18.77
C ALA A 64 -9.00 11.01 17.84
N ASP A 65 -9.27 11.83 16.83
CA ASP A 65 -10.29 11.62 15.80
C ASP A 65 -9.73 10.88 14.58
N THR A 66 -8.47 10.41 14.58
CA THR A 66 -7.93 9.55 13.53
C THR A 66 -8.79 8.29 13.41
N PRO A 67 -9.39 8.05 12.23
CA PRO A 67 -10.31 6.92 12.05
C PRO A 67 -9.60 5.57 12.22
N LEU A 68 -10.29 4.65 12.89
CA LEU A 68 -9.84 3.29 13.15
C LEU A 68 -10.80 2.32 12.47
N ILE A 69 -10.27 1.37 11.71
CA ILE A 69 -11.06 0.38 10.95
C ILE A 69 -10.66 -1.01 11.41
N GLU A 70 -11.63 -1.75 11.95
CA GLU A 70 -11.41 -3.16 12.22
C GLU A 70 -11.47 -3.94 10.91
N ALA A 71 -10.40 -4.69 10.62
CA ALA A 71 -10.28 -5.45 9.38
C ALA A 71 -9.46 -6.73 9.58
N ASN A 72 -9.91 -7.85 8.99
CA ASN A 72 -9.28 -9.15 9.10
C ASN A 72 -9.18 -9.82 7.73
N SER A 73 -7.96 -10.25 7.36
CA SER A 73 -7.70 -10.98 6.10
C SER A 73 -8.45 -12.29 5.96
N ASP A 74 -8.87 -12.91 7.07
CA ASP A 74 -9.65 -14.14 7.07
C ASP A 74 -11.14 -13.91 6.79
N ASP A 75 -11.59 -12.66 6.74
CA ASP A 75 -12.96 -12.27 6.43
C ASP A 75 -13.03 -11.49 5.10
N PRO A 76 -13.52 -12.14 4.02
CA PRO A 76 -13.66 -11.48 2.71
C PRO A 76 -14.55 -10.24 2.72
N ALA A 77 -15.59 -10.20 3.57
CA ALA A 77 -16.48 -9.06 3.67
C ALA A 77 -15.74 -7.85 4.27
N SER A 78 -14.92 -8.10 5.29
CA SER A 78 -14.05 -7.11 5.90
C SER A 78 -13.04 -6.54 4.90
N MET A 79 -12.37 -7.39 4.12
CA MET A 79 -11.43 -6.95 3.08
C MET A 79 -12.10 -6.14 1.98
N LYS A 80 -13.30 -6.53 1.56
CA LYS A 80 -14.09 -5.77 0.59
C LYS A 80 -14.45 -4.38 1.13
N ALA A 81 -14.98 -4.31 2.35
CA ALA A 81 -15.33 -3.03 2.98
C ALA A 81 -14.10 -2.11 3.13
N LEU A 82 -12.95 -2.68 3.52
CA LEU A 82 -11.68 -1.95 3.60
C LEU A 82 -11.27 -1.37 2.26
N ALA A 83 -11.25 -2.18 1.20
CA ALA A 83 -10.89 -1.75 -0.14
C ALA A 83 -11.86 -0.69 -0.68
N GLU A 84 -13.16 -0.84 -0.44
CA GLU A 84 -14.18 0.12 -0.88
C GLU A 84 -14.14 1.45 -0.12
N SER A 85 -13.52 1.51 1.06
CA SER A 85 -13.41 2.73 1.86
C SER A 85 -12.32 3.70 1.40
N ALA A 86 -11.30 3.22 0.68
CA ALA A 86 -10.08 3.95 0.40
C ALA A 86 -9.80 4.13 -1.09
N ARG A 87 -9.05 5.16 -1.44
CA ARG A 87 -8.42 5.31 -2.77
C ARG A 87 -7.19 4.44 -2.89
N VAL A 88 -6.41 4.34 -1.81
CA VAL A 88 -5.22 3.50 -1.72
C VAL A 88 -5.24 2.74 -0.39
N VAL A 89 -5.01 1.44 -0.43
CA VAL A 89 -4.67 0.66 0.77
C VAL A 89 -3.17 0.37 0.75
N LEU A 90 -2.49 0.85 1.79
CA LEU A 90 -1.10 0.52 2.07
C LEU A 90 -1.10 -0.57 3.14
N THR A 91 -0.55 -1.74 2.82
CA THR A 91 -0.52 -2.86 3.76
C THR A 91 0.88 -3.24 4.20
N THR A 92 1.01 -3.52 5.48
CA THR A 92 2.22 -4.07 6.11
C THR A 92 1.96 -5.45 6.73
N VAL A 93 0.83 -6.08 6.35
CA VAL A 93 0.43 -7.39 6.88
C VAL A 93 1.11 -8.50 6.09
N GLY A 94 2.10 -9.11 6.70
CA GLY A 94 2.80 -10.30 6.19
C GLY A 94 2.75 -11.47 7.20
N PRO A 95 3.22 -12.66 6.83
CA PRO A 95 3.69 -13.10 5.50
C PRO A 95 2.62 -12.99 4.41
N TYR A 96 3.01 -12.45 3.25
CA TYR A 96 2.04 -12.16 2.18
C TYR A 96 1.50 -13.43 1.52
N GLN A 97 2.29 -14.49 1.44
CA GLN A 97 1.85 -15.82 0.97
C GLN A 97 0.66 -16.36 1.77
N LEU A 98 0.52 -15.96 3.04
CA LEU A 98 -0.55 -16.44 3.92
C LEU A 98 -1.75 -15.48 3.96
N TYR A 99 -1.50 -14.17 3.92
CA TYR A 99 -2.51 -13.16 4.27
C TYR A 99 -2.74 -12.11 3.17
N GLY A 100 -1.90 -12.06 2.12
CA GLY A 100 -1.91 -10.95 1.16
C GLY A 100 -3.01 -11.05 0.11
N GLU A 101 -3.29 -12.24 -0.40
CA GLU A 101 -4.20 -12.43 -1.53
C GLU A 101 -5.62 -11.89 -1.31
N PRO A 102 -6.29 -12.08 -0.14
CA PRO A 102 -7.64 -11.56 0.05
C PRO A 102 -7.74 -10.05 -0.16
N LEU A 103 -6.73 -9.30 0.29
CA LEU A 103 -6.71 -7.85 0.12
C LEU A 103 -6.40 -7.44 -1.33
N VAL A 104 -5.43 -8.09 -1.99
CA VAL A 104 -5.14 -7.86 -3.42
C VAL A 104 -6.41 -8.05 -4.26
N LYS A 105 -7.11 -9.17 -4.05
CA LYS A 105 -8.37 -9.48 -4.71
C LYS A 105 -9.41 -8.38 -4.46
N ALA A 106 -9.62 -7.99 -3.22
CA ALA A 106 -10.59 -6.96 -2.85
C ALA A 106 -10.27 -5.60 -3.49
N CYS A 107 -8.98 -5.20 -3.51
CA CYS A 107 -8.54 -3.98 -4.16
C CYS A 107 -8.77 -4.01 -5.68
N VAL A 108 -8.46 -5.13 -6.32
CA VAL A 108 -8.70 -5.33 -7.76
C VAL A 108 -10.19 -5.23 -8.08
N GLU A 109 -11.05 -5.92 -7.32
CA GLU A 109 -12.50 -5.90 -7.54
C GLU A 109 -13.12 -4.51 -7.28
N ALA A 110 -12.61 -3.77 -6.29
CA ALA A 110 -13.08 -2.43 -5.98
C ALA A 110 -12.48 -1.32 -6.87
N GLY A 111 -11.44 -1.62 -7.65
CA GLY A 111 -10.65 -0.64 -8.40
C GLY A 111 -9.86 0.28 -7.48
N THR A 112 -9.48 -0.19 -6.31
CA THR A 112 -8.70 0.52 -5.30
C THR A 112 -7.22 0.26 -5.52
N ASP A 113 -6.39 1.27 -5.37
CA ASP A 113 -4.95 1.12 -5.48
C ASP A 113 -4.39 0.36 -4.25
N TYR A 114 -3.36 -0.41 -4.47
CA TYR A 114 -2.71 -1.23 -3.46
C TYR A 114 -1.20 -0.98 -3.44
N ALA A 115 -0.61 -0.87 -2.27
CA ALA A 115 0.83 -0.84 -2.08
C ALA A 115 1.23 -1.69 -0.88
N ASP A 116 2.35 -2.41 -1.00
CA ASP A 116 2.92 -3.21 0.08
C ASP A 116 4.45 -3.08 0.16
N LEU A 117 5.04 -3.79 1.09
CA LEU A 117 6.50 -3.92 1.25
C LEU A 117 6.95 -5.39 1.10
N CYS A 118 6.26 -6.15 0.25
CA CYS A 118 6.46 -7.57 0.05
C CYS A 118 7.89 -7.89 -0.45
N GLY A 119 8.53 -8.88 0.17
CA GLY A 119 9.79 -9.46 -0.25
C GLY A 119 9.67 -10.91 -0.75
N GLU A 120 8.48 -11.33 -1.22
CA GLU A 120 8.14 -12.71 -1.59
C GLU A 120 7.88 -12.82 -3.11
N PRO A 121 8.93 -12.81 -3.97
CA PRO A 121 8.78 -12.67 -5.43
C PRO A 121 7.96 -13.79 -6.08
N GLY A 122 7.98 -14.99 -5.54
CA GLY A 122 7.14 -16.10 -6.02
C GLY A 122 5.65 -15.79 -5.87
N TRP A 123 5.25 -15.30 -4.70
CA TRP A 123 3.88 -14.88 -4.44
C TRP A 123 3.47 -13.68 -5.31
N MET A 124 4.34 -12.68 -5.43
CA MET A 124 4.06 -11.53 -6.30
C MET A 124 3.80 -11.95 -7.75
N ARG A 125 4.60 -12.89 -8.28
CA ARG A 125 4.41 -13.43 -9.63
C ARG A 125 3.06 -14.12 -9.77
N GLU A 126 2.67 -14.92 -8.79
CA GLU A 126 1.36 -15.58 -8.77
C GLU A 126 0.21 -14.56 -8.77
N MET A 127 0.30 -13.52 -7.96
CA MET A 127 -0.71 -12.46 -7.92
C MET A 127 -0.79 -11.68 -9.23
N ILE A 128 0.34 -11.39 -9.87
CA ILE A 128 0.37 -10.76 -11.19
C ILE A 128 -0.36 -11.64 -12.21
N ASP A 129 -0.01 -12.90 -12.30
CA ASP A 129 -0.61 -13.82 -13.27
C ASP A 129 -2.12 -13.96 -13.05
N LYS A 130 -2.57 -13.97 -11.80
CA LYS A 130 -3.98 -14.15 -11.43
C LYS A 130 -4.83 -12.89 -11.62
N TYR A 131 -4.28 -11.71 -11.30
CA TYR A 131 -5.09 -10.50 -11.14
C TYR A 131 -4.78 -9.38 -12.15
N HIS A 132 -3.73 -9.47 -12.95
CA HIS A 132 -3.32 -8.39 -13.86
C HIS A 132 -4.44 -7.90 -14.79
N THR A 133 -5.10 -8.82 -15.49
CA THR A 133 -6.18 -8.49 -16.43
C THR A 133 -7.37 -7.83 -15.72
N ALA A 134 -7.75 -8.35 -14.56
CA ALA A 134 -8.84 -7.78 -13.77
C ALA A 134 -8.50 -6.40 -13.21
N ALA A 135 -7.25 -6.19 -12.75
CA ALA A 135 -6.76 -4.89 -12.30
C ALA A 135 -6.77 -3.86 -13.43
N GLN A 136 -6.35 -4.24 -14.64
CA GLN A 136 -6.45 -3.36 -15.81
C GLN A 136 -7.91 -2.97 -16.12
N ALA A 137 -8.83 -3.92 -16.02
CA ALA A 137 -10.24 -3.67 -16.28
C ALA A 137 -10.90 -2.76 -15.22
N SER A 138 -10.55 -2.94 -13.94
CA SER A 138 -11.09 -2.13 -12.83
C SER A 138 -10.40 -0.77 -12.67
N GLY A 139 -9.21 -0.59 -13.25
CA GLY A 139 -8.36 0.58 -13.07
C GLY A 139 -7.58 0.60 -11.75
N ALA A 140 -7.52 -0.52 -11.02
CA ALA A 140 -6.69 -0.67 -9.82
C ALA A 140 -5.21 -0.71 -10.19
N ARG A 141 -4.39 0.04 -9.47
CA ARG A 141 -2.93 -0.01 -9.57
C ARG A 141 -2.39 -0.83 -8.40
N ILE A 142 -1.74 -1.94 -8.71
CA ILE A 142 -1.18 -2.84 -7.70
C ILE A 142 0.34 -2.71 -7.72
N ALA A 143 0.91 -2.15 -6.66
CA ALA A 143 2.34 -1.92 -6.49
C ALA A 143 2.88 -2.80 -5.36
N PHE A 144 3.52 -3.90 -5.72
CA PHE A 144 4.27 -4.72 -4.79
C PHE A 144 5.64 -4.11 -4.48
N SER A 145 6.22 -4.47 -3.34
CA SER A 145 7.59 -4.11 -2.97
C SER A 145 7.87 -2.60 -2.96
N ALA A 146 6.90 -1.79 -2.55
CA ALA A 146 7.03 -0.34 -2.46
C ALA A 146 7.67 0.12 -1.12
N GLY A 147 8.39 -0.75 -0.44
CA GLY A 147 9.06 -0.48 0.83
C GLY A 147 10.57 -0.24 0.72
N PHE A 148 11.21 -0.05 1.89
CA PHE A 148 12.63 0.26 2.00
C PHE A 148 13.55 -0.79 1.39
N ASP A 149 13.21 -2.07 1.50
CA ASP A 149 14.05 -3.15 0.98
C ASP A 149 14.09 -3.23 -0.56
N SER A 150 13.29 -2.43 -1.25
CA SER A 150 13.18 -2.44 -2.71
C SER A 150 13.39 -1.06 -3.33
N ILE A 151 12.63 -0.06 -2.93
CA ILE A 151 12.61 1.27 -3.58
C ILE A 151 13.98 1.96 -3.58
N PRO A 152 14.75 2.03 -2.49
CA PRO A 152 16.07 2.66 -2.51
C PRO A 152 17.06 1.94 -3.43
N PHE A 153 16.96 0.62 -3.53
CA PHE A 153 17.83 -0.16 -4.43
C PHE A 153 17.49 0.06 -5.89
N ASP A 154 16.20 0.01 -6.24
CA ASP A 154 15.72 0.27 -7.60
C ASP A 154 16.08 1.68 -8.07
N LEU A 155 15.78 2.69 -7.24
CA LEU A 155 16.14 4.08 -7.54
C LEU A 155 17.65 4.31 -7.56
N GLY A 156 18.42 3.60 -6.72
CA GLY A 156 19.88 3.64 -6.72
C GLY A 156 20.45 3.15 -8.04
N VAL A 157 19.95 2.03 -8.55
CA VAL A 157 20.33 1.53 -9.89
C VAL A 157 19.96 2.54 -10.97
N LEU A 158 18.76 3.09 -10.94
CA LEU A 158 18.32 4.12 -11.90
C LEU A 158 19.25 5.34 -11.89
N MET A 159 19.62 5.83 -10.71
CA MET A 159 20.53 6.97 -10.55
C MET A 159 21.92 6.66 -11.13
N LEU A 160 22.47 5.49 -10.80
CA LEU A 160 23.79 5.07 -11.33
C LEU A 160 23.77 4.92 -12.84
N GLN A 161 22.71 4.37 -13.41
CA GLN A 161 22.59 4.22 -14.85
C GLN A 161 22.48 5.57 -15.58
N LYS A 162 21.72 6.51 -15.05
CA LYS A 162 21.63 7.88 -15.57
C LYS A 162 22.97 8.59 -15.52
N GLU A 163 23.71 8.44 -14.43
CA GLU A 163 25.03 9.06 -14.28
C GLU A 163 26.06 8.42 -15.25
N ALA A 164 26.02 7.10 -15.41
CA ALA A 164 26.88 6.39 -16.38
C ALA A 164 26.62 6.86 -17.81
N ASP A 165 25.35 6.96 -18.20
CA ASP A 165 24.98 7.45 -19.52
C ASP A 165 25.43 8.89 -19.76
N ALA A 166 25.25 9.78 -18.77
CA ALA A 166 25.68 11.17 -18.84
C ALA A 166 27.20 11.33 -18.98
N ARG A 167 28.00 10.50 -18.27
CA ARG A 167 29.46 10.58 -18.29
C ARG A 167 30.11 9.82 -19.43
N PHE A 168 29.56 8.68 -19.81
CA PHE A 168 30.21 7.74 -20.73
C PHE A 168 29.41 7.49 -22.02
N GLY A 169 28.23 8.10 -22.17
CA GLY A 169 27.36 7.93 -23.34
C GLY A 169 26.73 6.54 -23.44
N LYS A 170 26.74 5.76 -22.36
CA LYS A 170 26.17 4.41 -22.30
C LYS A 170 25.91 3.96 -20.86
N PRO A 171 24.90 3.12 -20.63
CA PRO A 171 24.65 2.57 -19.30
C PRO A 171 25.80 1.67 -18.83
N ALA A 172 25.98 1.57 -17.52
CA ALA A 172 26.92 0.64 -16.91
C ALA A 172 26.47 -0.81 -17.11
N PRO A 173 27.36 -1.73 -17.57
CA PRO A 173 27.00 -3.13 -17.80
C PRO A 173 26.80 -3.93 -16.50
N ARG A 174 27.22 -3.39 -15.38
CA ARG A 174 27.08 -3.97 -14.02
C ARG A 174 26.89 -2.83 -13.00
N VAL A 175 25.96 -3.04 -12.09
CA VAL A 175 25.67 -2.18 -10.93
C VAL A 175 25.58 -3.06 -9.69
#